data_511c0b1ac28be42de67c461462786496
#
_entry.id   511c0b1ac28be42de67c461462786496
#
_cell.length_a   1.000
_cell.length_b   1.000
_cell.length_c   1.000
_cell.angle_alpha   90.00
_cell.angle_beta   90.00
_cell.angle_gamma   90.00
#
_symmetry.space_group_name_H-M   'P 1'
#
loop_
_entity.id
_entity.type
_entity.pdbx_description
1 polymer ?
#
loop_
_entity_poly.entity_id
_entity_poly.type
_entity_poly.pdbx_seq_one_letter_code
_entity_poly.pdbx_strand_id
1 'polypeptide(L)'
;MTLILGIETSCDETGAAVIENGRRIRSNVVATQIDLHRQYGGVFPEIASRQHMITITPVIEQALKEAGVGYDDLDAIAVTYGPGLAGSLLVGVNTAKAIAFARGLPLVGINHLEGHIYANWLIPSDWPHPEPPPEPEFPLLVLIVSGGHTELVLMHGHGQYQLLGRTLDDAAGEAFDKVARLLGLGFPGGPAIERAARLGDPASFHLPRAWLGDSYDFSFSGLKTAVLRIVRSFEEKAQAGAHAPRTRLITSQSQPVVPHIPVNNLAASFQEAVVDVLVEKTRRAAEEFEVKMVLMGGGVAANTRLREEMSRRLSVPVRVPPVKLCTDNGAVIGAVGYYRFIAGERAGWDLDVVAGLTLPLINP
;
A
#
# COMPACT_ATOMS: atom_id res chain seq x y z
N MET A 1 28.77 12.18 1.58
CA MET A 1 27.35 12.43 1.23
C MET A 1 27.04 11.51 0.07
N THR A 2 26.06 10.65 0.21
CA THR A 2 25.68 9.67 -0.83
C THR A 2 24.30 10.02 -1.37
N LEU A 3 24.19 10.17 -2.69
CA LEU A 3 22.96 10.53 -3.38
C LEU A 3 22.48 9.38 -4.26
N ILE A 4 21.27 8.89 -4.02
CA ILE A 4 20.65 7.80 -4.77
C ILE A 4 19.43 8.33 -5.52
N LEU A 5 19.37 8.08 -6.83
CA LEU A 5 18.15 8.26 -7.61
C LEU A 5 17.31 6.99 -7.49
N GLY A 6 16.13 7.08 -6.87
CA GLY A 6 15.16 6.00 -6.79
C GLY A 6 14.10 6.14 -7.88
N ILE A 7 13.82 5.04 -8.58
CA ILE A 7 12.82 4.96 -9.67
C ILE A 7 11.80 3.88 -9.34
N GLU A 8 10.51 4.25 -9.38
CA GLU A 8 9.36 3.37 -9.11
C GLU A 8 8.38 3.39 -10.27
N THR A 9 8.05 2.20 -10.81
CA THR A 9 7.05 2.00 -11.87
C THR A 9 6.29 0.68 -11.73
N SER A 10 6.17 0.13 -10.54
CA SER A 10 5.64 -1.25 -10.36
C SER A 10 4.15 -1.40 -10.65
N CYS A 11 3.35 -0.32 -10.54
CA CYS A 11 1.90 -0.37 -10.71
C CYS A 11 1.37 0.78 -11.56
N ASP A 12 0.75 1.79 -10.96
CA ASP A 12 0.11 2.92 -11.65
C ASP A 12 0.66 4.30 -11.24
N GLU A 13 1.72 4.33 -10.44
CA GLU A 13 2.51 5.52 -10.14
C GLU A 13 3.86 5.48 -10.85
N THR A 14 4.21 6.57 -11.55
CA THR A 14 5.59 6.81 -12.01
C THR A 14 6.28 7.71 -11.00
N GLY A 15 7.22 7.17 -10.24
CA GLY A 15 7.94 7.90 -9.18
C GLY A 15 9.42 8.02 -9.47
N ALA A 16 9.99 9.21 -9.20
CA ALA A 16 11.43 9.40 -9.11
C ALA A 16 11.78 10.32 -7.95
N ALA A 17 12.87 10.01 -7.25
CA ALA A 17 13.31 10.78 -6.09
C ALA A 17 14.82 10.75 -5.95
N VAL A 18 15.39 11.83 -5.40
CA VAL A 18 16.78 11.86 -4.98
C VAL A 18 16.84 11.80 -3.45
N ILE A 19 17.53 10.77 -2.95
CA ILE A 19 17.66 10.49 -1.51
C ILE A 19 19.12 10.65 -1.08
N GLU A 20 19.30 11.45 -0.02
CA GLU A 20 20.60 11.67 0.61
C GLU A 20 20.76 10.76 1.83
N ASN A 21 21.86 9.97 1.82
CA ASN A 21 22.25 9.08 2.92
C ASN A 21 21.10 8.14 3.37
N GLY A 22 20.25 7.70 2.44
CA GLY A 22 19.16 6.75 2.66
C GLY A 22 17.97 7.29 3.44
N ARG A 23 18.01 8.53 3.92
CA ARG A 23 16.97 9.06 4.84
C ARG A 23 16.41 10.40 4.43
N ARG A 24 17.23 11.33 3.97
CA ARG A 24 16.81 12.69 3.64
C ARG A 24 16.25 12.75 2.23
N ILE A 25 15.01 13.15 2.11
CA ILE A 25 14.35 13.37 0.82
C ILE A 25 14.82 14.73 0.27
N ARG A 26 15.59 14.72 -0.84
CA ARG A 26 15.99 15.93 -1.58
C ARG A 26 14.91 16.30 -2.60
N SER A 27 14.28 15.30 -3.21
CA SER A 27 13.10 15.44 -4.07
C SER A 27 12.30 14.16 -4.07
N ASN A 28 11.00 14.25 -4.38
CA ASN A 28 10.14 13.08 -4.59
C ASN A 28 8.98 13.47 -5.50
N VAL A 29 9.09 13.14 -6.77
CA VAL A 29 8.13 13.46 -7.82
C VAL A 29 7.35 12.21 -8.18
N VAL A 30 6.03 12.32 -8.18
CA VAL A 30 5.11 11.21 -8.53
C VAL A 30 4.09 11.69 -9.54
N ALA A 31 3.98 10.96 -10.65
CA ALA A 31 2.90 11.11 -11.63
C ALA A 31 1.94 9.92 -11.47
N THR A 32 0.77 10.18 -10.90
CA THR A 32 -0.28 9.15 -10.68
C THR A 32 -1.17 8.97 -11.89
N GLN A 33 -1.61 7.75 -12.10
CA GLN A 33 -2.55 7.37 -13.17
C GLN A 33 -3.96 7.09 -12.61
N ILE A 34 -4.25 7.43 -11.34
CA ILE A 34 -5.51 7.12 -10.68
C ILE A 34 -6.72 7.60 -11.49
N ASP A 35 -6.68 8.83 -12.02
CA ASP A 35 -7.80 9.39 -12.79
C ASP A 35 -8.04 8.64 -14.11
N LEU A 36 -6.96 8.16 -14.73
CA LEU A 36 -7.03 7.32 -15.93
C LEU A 36 -7.67 5.96 -15.62
N HIS A 37 -7.26 5.33 -14.53
CA HIS A 37 -7.74 4.00 -14.14
C HIS A 37 -9.13 4.02 -13.48
N ARG A 38 -9.57 5.15 -12.93
CA ARG A 38 -10.90 5.31 -12.33
C ARG A 38 -12.03 4.97 -13.30
N GLN A 39 -11.91 5.32 -14.57
CA GLN A 39 -12.92 5.00 -15.58
C GLN A 39 -13.06 3.48 -15.86
N TYR A 40 -12.03 2.69 -15.54
CA TYR A 40 -12.02 1.23 -15.67
C TYR A 40 -12.37 0.52 -14.36
N GLY A 41 -12.47 1.26 -13.25
CA GLY A 41 -12.71 0.72 -11.92
C GLY A 41 -11.58 -0.11 -11.34
N GLY A 42 -10.33 0.12 -11.79
CA GLY A 42 -9.12 -0.55 -11.34
C GLY A 42 -7.99 -0.41 -12.36
N VAL A 43 -6.77 -0.80 -11.97
CA VAL A 43 -5.58 -0.67 -12.83
C VAL A 43 -5.67 -1.61 -14.04
N PHE A 44 -5.45 -1.05 -15.23
CA PHE A 44 -5.36 -1.79 -16.48
C PHE A 44 -3.90 -1.88 -16.93
N PRO A 45 -3.25 -3.06 -16.90
CA PRO A 45 -1.79 -3.19 -17.03
C PRO A 45 -1.18 -2.61 -18.30
N GLU A 46 -1.84 -2.80 -19.47
CA GLU A 46 -1.33 -2.27 -20.75
C GLU A 46 -1.38 -0.73 -20.81
N ILE A 47 -2.41 -0.14 -20.23
CA ILE A 47 -2.54 1.32 -20.16
C ILE A 47 -1.49 1.87 -19.21
N ALA A 48 -1.28 1.21 -18.06
CA ALA A 48 -0.27 1.60 -17.09
C ALA A 48 1.12 1.63 -17.73
N SER A 49 1.52 0.56 -18.41
CA SER A 49 2.83 0.49 -19.08
C SER A 49 3.05 1.60 -20.09
N ARG A 50 2.05 1.89 -20.92
CA ARG A 50 2.12 2.97 -21.94
C ARG A 50 2.24 4.34 -21.28
N GLN A 51 1.54 4.58 -20.20
CA GLN A 51 1.60 5.84 -19.49
C GLN A 51 2.96 6.06 -18.81
N HIS A 52 3.57 5.01 -18.23
CA HIS A 52 4.93 5.08 -17.71
C HIS A 52 5.94 5.50 -18.78
N MET A 53 5.85 4.99 -20.01
CA MET A 53 6.75 5.38 -21.10
C MET A 53 6.69 6.87 -21.42
N ILE A 54 5.53 7.51 -21.25
CA ILE A 54 5.34 8.94 -21.50
C ILE A 54 5.86 9.78 -20.32
N THR A 55 5.69 9.30 -19.11
CA THR A 55 5.88 10.12 -17.90
C THR A 55 7.26 9.95 -17.26
N ILE A 56 7.96 8.83 -17.48
CA ILE A 56 9.18 8.50 -16.73
C ILE A 56 10.30 9.53 -16.91
N THR A 57 10.57 9.96 -18.13
CA THR A 57 11.63 10.96 -18.40
C THR A 57 11.32 12.31 -17.76
N PRO A 58 10.15 12.93 -17.99
CA PRO A 58 9.78 14.17 -17.29
C PRO A 58 9.83 14.07 -15.78
N VAL A 59 9.43 12.94 -15.19
CA VAL A 59 9.42 12.73 -13.73
C VAL A 59 10.84 12.66 -13.18
N ILE A 60 11.76 11.97 -13.86
CA ILE A 60 13.19 11.91 -13.48
C ILE A 60 13.84 13.30 -13.59
N GLU A 61 13.65 13.99 -14.71
CA GLU A 61 14.20 15.34 -14.92
C GLU A 61 13.71 16.33 -13.86
N GLN A 62 12.42 16.27 -13.52
CA GLN A 62 11.85 17.11 -12.48
C GLN A 62 12.42 16.76 -11.10
N ALA A 63 12.61 15.48 -10.80
CA ALA A 63 13.20 15.04 -9.52
C ALA A 63 14.65 15.55 -9.35
N LEU A 64 15.48 15.46 -10.39
CA LEU A 64 16.84 15.99 -10.36
C LEU A 64 16.84 17.52 -10.19
N LYS A 65 15.98 18.21 -10.92
CA LYS A 65 15.84 19.68 -10.84
C LYS A 65 15.42 20.13 -9.45
N GLU A 66 14.42 19.49 -8.84
CA GLU A 66 13.96 19.83 -7.49
C GLU A 66 15.03 19.54 -6.42
N ALA A 67 15.82 18.48 -6.61
CA ALA A 67 16.95 18.17 -5.74
C ALA A 67 18.13 19.15 -5.92
N GLY A 68 18.16 19.89 -7.02
CA GLY A 68 19.25 20.81 -7.37
C GLY A 68 20.55 20.08 -7.75
N VAL A 69 20.43 18.89 -8.40
CA VAL A 69 21.56 18.04 -8.79
C VAL A 69 21.41 17.55 -10.24
N GLY A 70 22.55 17.18 -10.84
CA GLY A 70 22.61 16.51 -12.13
C GLY A 70 22.89 15.01 -11.98
N TYR A 71 22.95 14.29 -13.11
CA TYR A 71 23.30 12.87 -13.09
C TYR A 71 24.72 12.61 -12.57
N ASP A 72 25.63 13.55 -12.77
CA ASP A 72 27.05 13.43 -12.38
C ASP A 72 27.27 13.60 -10.87
N ASP A 73 26.25 14.07 -10.14
CA ASP A 73 26.25 14.19 -8.68
C ASP A 73 25.75 12.93 -7.97
N LEU A 74 25.21 11.96 -8.72
CA LEU A 74 24.64 10.74 -8.17
C LEU A 74 25.69 9.67 -7.93
N ASP A 75 25.54 8.90 -6.86
CA ASP A 75 26.41 7.76 -6.53
C ASP A 75 25.87 6.43 -7.07
N ALA A 76 24.53 6.30 -7.24
CA ALA A 76 23.90 5.11 -7.80
C ALA A 76 22.46 5.38 -8.25
N ILE A 77 21.94 4.44 -9.05
CA ILE A 77 20.53 4.38 -9.45
C ILE A 77 19.89 3.15 -8.84
N ALA A 78 18.81 3.35 -8.11
CA ALA A 78 17.98 2.30 -7.54
C ALA A 78 16.66 2.20 -8.33
N VAL A 79 16.24 1.00 -8.69
CA VAL A 79 15.01 0.80 -9.46
C VAL A 79 14.26 -0.43 -8.98
N THR A 80 12.95 -0.32 -8.91
CA THR A 80 12.08 -1.46 -8.63
C THR A 80 12.09 -2.45 -9.79
N TYR A 81 12.47 -3.72 -9.50
CA TYR A 81 12.43 -4.79 -10.49
C TYR A 81 11.35 -5.86 -10.20
N GLY A 82 10.64 -5.73 -9.07
CA GLY A 82 9.55 -6.59 -8.64
C GLY A 82 9.24 -6.45 -7.15
N PRO A 83 8.09 -7.01 -6.70
CA PRO A 83 6.96 -7.43 -7.51
C PRO A 83 6.22 -6.26 -8.18
N GLY A 84 5.36 -6.59 -9.19
CA GLY A 84 4.54 -5.59 -9.88
C GLY A 84 4.08 -6.02 -11.26
N LEU A 85 3.51 -5.10 -12.01
CA LEU A 85 3.07 -5.33 -13.39
C LEU A 85 4.30 -5.42 -14.32
N ALA A 86 4.51 -6.55 -14.96
CA ALA A 86 5.72 -6.82 -15.75
C ALA A 86 6.01 -5.72 -16.80
N GLY A 87 5.00 -5.28 -17.55
CA GLY A 87 5.16 -4.21 -18.55
C GLY A 87 5.55 -2.85 -17.93
N SER A 88 5.01 -2.54 -16.75
CA SER A 88 5.32 -1.30 -16.01
C SER A 88 6.74 -1.36 -15.44
N LEU A 89 7.12 -2.46 -14.81
CA LEU A 89 8.47 -2.70 -14.29
C LEU A 89 9.54 -2.59 -15.40
N LEU A 90 9.27 -3.15 -16.59
CA LEU A 90 10.19 -3.08 -17.73
C LEU A 90 10.54 -1.63 -18.14
N VAL A 91 9.58 -0.72 -18.04
CA VAL A 91 9.84 0.70 -18.34
C VAL A 91 10.86 1.29 -17.38
N GLY A 92 10.66 1.09 -16.07
CA GLY A 92 11.58 1.55 -15.02
C GLY A 92 12.97 0.94 -15.14
N VAL A 93 13.05 -0.39 -15.22
CA VAL A 93 14.31 -1.14 -15.27
C VAL A 93 15.13 -0.76 -16.50
N ASN A 94 14.53 -0.69 -17.69
CA ASN A 94 15.26 -0.32 -18.90
C ASN A 94 15.72 1.15 -18.88
N THR A 95 14.90 2.05 -18.35
CA THR A 95 15.28 3.45 -18.17
C THR A 95 16.46 3.58 -17.18
N ALA A 96 16.39 2.92 -16.04
CA ALA A 96 17.46 2.92 -15.05
C ALA A 96 18.77 2.34 -15.61
N LYS A 97 18.71 1.22 -16.35
CA LYS A 97 19.87 0.64 -17.06
C LYS A 97 20.47 1.62 -18.06
N ALA A 98 19.64 2.27 -18.88
CA ALA A 98 20.11 3.21 -19.88
C ALA A 98 20.85 4.40 -19.24
N ILE A 99 20.31 4.98 -18.16
CA ILE A 99 20.95 6.08 -17.43
C ILE A 99 22.24 5.60 -16.76
N ALA A 100 22.18 4.46 -16.04
CA ALA A 100 23.35 3.89 -15.36
C ALA A 100 24.49 3.62 -16.35
N PHE A 101 24.19 3.01 -17.50
CA PHE A 101 25.17 2.76 -18.55
C PHE A 101 25.77 4.03 -19.13
N ALA A 102 24.92 5.01 -19.47
CA ALA A 102 25.37 6.26 -20.10
C ALA A 102 26.21 7.14 -19.17
N ARG A 103 26.03 7.01 -17.85
CA ARG A 103 26.72 7.80 -16.82
C ARG A 103 27.80 7.03 -16.05
N GLY A 104 27.96 5.74 -16.32
CA GLY A 104 28.90 4.88 -15.58
C GLY A 104 28.52 4.71 -14.10
N LEU A 105 27.23 4.81 -13.77
CA LEU A 105 26.75 4.71 -12.40
C LEU A 105 26.40 3.27 -12.02
N PRO A 106 26.62 2.87 -10.75
CA PRO A 106 26.13 1.61 -10.23
C PRO A 106 24.60 1.52 -10.31
N LEU A 107 24.08 0.33 -10.67
CA LEU A 107 22.66 0.01 -10.67
C LEU A 107 22.34 -0.89 -9.47
N VAL A 108 21.24 -0.61 -8.78
CA VAL A 108 20.74 -1.40 -7.64
C VAL A 108 19.30 -1.81 -7.90
N GLY A 109 19.04 -3.13 -7.96
CA GLY A 109 17.68 -3.67 -8.09
C GLY A 109 16.99 -3.70 -6.73
N ILE A 110 15.77 -3.18 -6.66
CA ILE A 110 15.00 -3.04 -5.41
C ILE A 110 13.73 -3.86 -5.48
N ASN A 111 13.46 -4.60 -4.40
CA ASN A 111 12.17 -5.22 -4.18
C ASN A 111 11.17 -4.15 -3.70
N HIS A 112 10.05 -4.02 -4.39
CA HIS A 112 9.00 -3.05 -4.10
C HIS A 112 8.50 -3.10 -2.64
N LEU A 113 8.36 -4.30 -2.06
CA LEU A 113 7.90 -4.47 -0.68
C LEU A 113 8.90 -3.92 0.34
N GLU A 114 10.20 -4.00 0.05
CA GLU A 114 11.20 -3.33 0.88
C GLU A 114 11.03 -1.82 0.85
N GLY A 115 10.63 -1.24 -0.29
CA GLY A 115 10.28 0.18 -0.37
C GLY A 115 9.23 0.57 0.67
N HIS A 116 8.16 -0.19 0.80
CA HIS A 116 7.14 0.04 1.82
C HIS A 116 7.68 -0.07 3.25
N ILE A 117 8.61 -0.98 3.52
CA ILE A 117 9.26 -1.09 4.83
C ILE A 117 10.10 0.16 5.11
N TYR A 118 10.97 0.54 4.16
CA TYR A 118 11.93 1.63 4.33
C TYR A 118 11.33 3.03 4.27
N ALA A 119 10.06 3.17 3.91
CA ALA A 119 9.31 4.41 4.10
C ALA A 119 9.40 4.94 5.54
N ASN A 120 9.61 4.05 6.52
CA ASN A 120 9.75 4.36 7.93
C ASN A 120 11.12 4.95 8.34
N TRP A 121 12.13 4.87 7.47
CA TRP A 121 13.45 5.50 7.69
C TRP A 121 13.53 6.90 7.12
N LEU A 122 12.63 7.24 6.17
CA LEU A 122 12.65 8.53 5.51
C LEU A 122 12.30 9.68 6.47
N ILE A 123 13.02 10.76 6.33
CA ILE A 123 12.76 12.02 7.05
C ILE A 123 11.88 12.86 6.12
N PRO A 124 10.64 13.20 6.54
CA PRO A 124 9.77 14.06 5.76
C PRO A 124 10.45 15.41 5.47
N SER A 125 10.20 15.98 4.30
CA SER A 125 10.77 17.28 3.89
C SER A 125 10.33 18.43 4.79
N ASP A 126 9.19 18.26 5.46
CA ASP A 126 8.58 19.17 6.41
C ASP A 126 8.86 18.80 7.89
N TRP A 127 9.89 17.98 8.14
CA TRP A 127 10.29 17.59 9.50
C TRP A 127 10.65 18.83 10.34
N PRO A 128 9.94 19.08 11.46
CA PRO A 128 10.01 20.36 12.16
C PRO A 128 11.20 20.50 13.10
N HIS A 129 11.96 19.42 13.32
CA HIS A 129 13.05 19.42 14.29
C HIS A 129 14.42 19.48 13.59
N PRO A 130 15.44 20.13 14.21
CA PRO A 130 16.79 20.19 13.67
C PRO A 130 17.46 18.80 13.60
N GLU A 131 17.14 17.93 14.56
CA GLU A 131 17.67 16.58 14.61
C GLU A 131 16.73 15.62 13.86
N PRO A 132 17.26 14.66 13.09
CA PRO A 132 16.45 13.64 12.45
C PRO A 132 15.78 12.74 13.50
N PRO A 133 14.61 12.14 13.19
CA PRO A 133 14.01 11.15 14.06
C PRO A 133 14.98 9.98 14.26
N PRO A 134 15.00 9.34 15.45
CA PRO A 134 15.84 8.17 15.68
C PRO A 134 15.49 7.07 14.66
N GLU A 135 16.47 6.25 14.30
CA GLU A 135 16.21 5.09 13.46
C GLU A 135 15.42 4.02 14.22
N PRO A 136 14.59 3.23 13.52
CA PRO A 136 13.96 2.08 14.14
C PRO A 136 15.00 1.08 14.67
N GLU A 137 14.79 0.60 15.90
CA GLU A 137 15.71 -0.36 16.54
C GLU A 137 15.23 -1.80 16.38
N PHE A 138 16.12 -2.70 15.94
CA PHE A 138 15.81 -4.11 15.76
C PHE A 138 15.72 -4.90 17.10
N PRO A 139 14.98 -6.00 17.17
CA PRO A 139 14.12 -6.54 16.12
C PRO A 139 12.83 -5.73 15.93
N LEU A 140 12.35 -5.67 14.69
CA LEU A 140 11.14 -4.95 14.29
C LEU A 140 10.09 -5.92 13.75
N LEU A 141 8.82 -5.65 14.01
CA LEU A 141 7.72 -6.28 13.30
C LEU A 141 7.18 -5.31 12.26
N VAL A 142 7.00 -5.77 11.03
CA VAL A 142 6.50 -4.95 9.93
C VAL A 142 5.19 -5.51 9.42
N LEU A 143 4.14 -4.70 9.42
CA LEU A 143 2.89 -4.97 8.71
C LEU A 143 2.94 -4.27 7.36
N ILE A 144 3.16 -5.04 6.28
CA ILE A 144 3.03 -4.56 4.91
C ILE A 144 1.58 -4.76 4.49
N VAL A 145 0.88 -3.67 4.19
CA VAL A 145 -0.55 -3.71 3.85
C VAL A 145 -0.85 -2.74 2.70
N SER A 146 -1.04 -3.31 1.50
CA SER A 146 -1.20 -2.55 0.25
C SER A 146 -2.35 -3.09 -0.60
N GLY A 147 -2.49 -2.62 -1.82
CA GLY A 147 -3.45 -3.13 -2.80
C GLY A 147 -3.25 -4.59 -3.15
N GLY A 148 -1.99 -5.04 -3.28
CA GLY A 148 -1.64 -6.40 -3.70
C GLY A 148 -1.07 -7.30 -2.61
N HIS A 149 -0.66 -6.73 -1.47
CA HIS A 149 0.05 -7.48 -0.44
C HIS A 149 -0.52 -7.23 0.95
N THR A 150 -0.55 -8.29 1.76
CA THR A 150 -0.79 -8.23 3.21
C THR A 150 0.13 -9.27 3.84
N GLU A 151 1.19 -8.78 4.47
CA GLU A 151 2.25 -9.61 5.04
C GLU A 151 2.67 -9.10 6.41
N LEU A 152 2.99 -10.03 7.30
CA LEU A 152 3.57 -9.78 8.60
C LEU A 152 4.99 -10.33 8.62
N VAL A 153 5.97 -9.45 8.79
CA VAL A 153 7.39 -9.73 8.61
C VAL A 153 8.17 -9.33 9.85
N LEU A 154 8.96 -10.25 10.38
CA LEU A 154 9.94 -9.95 11.42
C LEU A 154 11.26 -9.52 10.76
N MET A 155 11.79 -8.38 11.16
CA MET A 155 13.02 -7.81 10.61
C MET A 155 14.09 -7.78 11.71
N HIS A 156 15.15 -8.57 11.54
CA HIS A 156 16.25 -8.70 12.49
C HIS A 156 17.38 -7.67 12.25
N GLY A 157 17.44 -7.14 11.04
CA GLY A 157 18.43 -6.17 10.58
C GLY A 157 18.10 -5.71 9.17
N HIS A 158 18.86 -4.77 8.62
CA HIS A 158 18.70 -4.36 7.23
C HIS A 158 18.84 -5.55 6.28
N GLY A 159 17.83 -5.77 5.42
CA GLY A 159 17.82 -6.90 4.48
C GLY A 159 17.59 -8.28 5.10
N GLN A 160 17.33 -8.39 6.41
CA GLN A 160 17.15 -9.66 7.13
C GLN A 160 15.69 -9.83 7.54
N TYR A 161 14.91 -10.50 6.69
CA TYR A 161 13.46 -10.65 6.85
C TYR A 161 13.06 -12.10 7.11
N GLN A 162 12.16 -12.29 8.06
CA GLN A 162 11.47 -13.56 8.33
C GLN A 162 9.97 -13.34 8.13
N LEU A 163 9.37 -14.06 7.19
CA LEU A 163 7.91 -14.01 6.99
C LEU A 163 7.22 -14.79 8.11
N LEU A 164 6.32 -14.14 8.83
CA LEU A 164 5.49 -14.78 9.85
C LEU A 164 4.13 -15.21 9.28
N GLY A 165 3.53 -14.39 8.42
CA GLY A 165 2.27 -14.68 7.77
C GLY A 165 2.00 -13.76 6.59
N ARG A 166 1.13 -14.21 5.69
CA ARG A 166 0.70 -13.46 4.51
C ARG A 166 -0.76 -13.75 4.19
N THR A 167 -1.35 -12.96 3.31
CA THR A 167 -2.69 -13.30 2.84
C THR A 167 -2.68 -14.57 1.99
N LEU A 168 -3.69 -15.43 2.22
CA LEU A 168 -3.89 -16.68 1.46
C LEU A 168 -4.82 -16.46 0.25
N ASP A 169 -5.44 -15.28 0.17
CA ASP A 169 -6.39 -14.91 -0.89
C ASP A 169 -6.29 -13.40 -1.22
N ASP A 170 -7.37 -12.65 -1.12
CA ASP A 170 -7.36 -11.21 -1.38
C ASP A 170 -6.46 -10.47 -0.38
N ALA A 171 -5.65 -9.53 -0.86
CA ALA A 171 -4.99 -8.55 0.02
C ALA A 171 -6.03 -7.61 0.65
N ALA A 172 -5.68 -6.98 1.77
CA ALA A 172 -6.59 -6.06 2.45
C ALA A 172 -7.03 -4.91 1.52
N GLY A 173 -6.12 -4.27 0.78
CA GLY A 173 -6.45 -3.21 -0.16
C GLY A 173 -7.34 -3.68 -1.30
N GLU A 174 -7.06 -4.86 -1.85
CA GLU A 174 -7.93 -5.49 -2.86
C GLU A 174 -9.35 -5.75 -2.33
N ALA A 175 -9.47 -6.18 -1.06
CA ALA A 175 -10.76 -6.34 -0.41
C ALA A 175 -11.50 -5.01 -0.26
N PHE A 176 -10.79 -3.91 0.10
CA PHE A 176 -11.35 -2.55 0.12
C PHE A 176 -11.87 -2.13 -1.26
N ASP A 177 -11.10 -2.35 -2.34
CA ASP A 177 -11.49 -1.99 -3.70
C ASP A 177 -12.71 -2.79 -4.18
N LYS A 178 -12.72 -4.10 -3.90
CA LYS A 178 -13.83 -4.99 -4.25
C LYS A 178 -15.12 -4.61 -3.54
N VAL A 179 -15.05 -4.28 -2.24
CA VAL A 179 -16.22 -3.88 -1.45
C VAL A 179 -16.67 -2.48 -1.80
N ALA A 180 -15.76 -1.52 -2.03
CA ALA A 180 -16.11 -0.19 -2.50
C ALA A 180 -16.89 -0.23 -3.82
N ARG A 181 -16.44 -1.06 -4.77
CA ARG A 181 -17.15 -1.29 -6.04
C ARG A 181 -18.53 -1.88 -5.81
N LEU A 182 -18.65 -2.87 -4.92
CA LEU A 182 -19.92 -3.50 -4.57
C LEU A 182 -20.92 -2.49 -3.96
N LEU A 183 -20.42 -1.54 -3.17
CA LEU A 183 -21.23 -0.49 -2.53
C LEU A 183 -21.43 0.75 -3.40
N GLY A 184 -20.91 0.77 -4.64
CA GLY A 184 -21.03 1.92 -5.56
C GLY A 184 -20.22 3.15 -5.13
N LEU A 185 -19.18 2.97 -4.31
CA LEU A 185 -18.36 4.07 -3.77
C LEU A 185 -17.21 4.51 -4.71
N GLY A 186 -16.93 3.72 -5.76
CA GLY A 186 -15.90 4.03 -6.76
C GLY A 186 -14.50 3.53 -6.42
N PHE A 187 -13.50 4.06 -7.13
CA PHE A 187 -12.07 3.72 -7.03
C PHE A 187 -11.22 4.99 -6.79
N PRO A 188 -10.14 4.95 -5.97
CA PRO A 188 -9.65 3.82 -5.15
C PRO A 188 -10.57 3.53 -3.94
N GLY A 189 -10.73 2.23 -3.64
CA GLY A 189 -11.71 1.76 -2.66
C GLY A 189 -11.35 2.07 -1.22
N GLY A 190 -10.08 2.02 -0.83
CA GLY A 190 -9.64 2.31 0.53
C GLY A 190 -10.12 3.67 1.03
N PRO A 191 -9.74 4.79 0.38
CA PRO A 191 -10.22 6.13 0.74
C PRO A 191 -11.74 6.30 0.64
N ALA A 192 -12.39 5.60 -0.31
CA ALA A 192 -13.84 5.69 -0.49
C ALA A 192 -14.60 5.02 0.67
N ILE A 193 -14.18 3.81 1.07
CA ILE A 193 -14.72 3.10 2.24
C ILE A 193 -14.48 3.93 3.51
N GLU A 194 -13.26 4.45 3.72
CA GLU A 194 -12.95 5.25 4.90
C GLU A 194 -13.85 6.47 5.04
N ARG A 195 -14.08 7.22 3.94
CA ARG A 195 -14.99 8.36 3.96
C ARG A 195 -16.43 7.97 4.32
N ALA A 196 -16.94 6.88 3.75
CA ALA A 196 -18.29 6.38 4.06
C ALA A 196 -18.36 5.85 5.51
N ALA A 197 -17.34 5.15 5.99
CA ALA A 197 -17.26 4.58 7.33
C ALA A 197 -17.28 5.63 8.44
N ARG A 198 -16.73 6.81 8.20
CA ARG A 198 -16.79 7.95 9.17
C ARG A 198 -18.21 8.41 9.48
N LEU A 199 -19.17 8.14 8.60
CA LEU A 199 -20.57 8.49 8.73
C LEU A 199 -21.45 7.31 9.16
N GLY A 200 -20.85 6.15 9.42
CA GLY A 200 -21.53 4.91 9.75
C GLY A 200 -21.21 4.41 11.16
N ASP A 201 -22.04 3.47 11.62
CA ASP A 201 -21.84 2.75 12.87
C ASP A 201 -21.17 1.40 12.59
N PRO A 202 -19.94 1.14 13.10
CA PRO A 202 -19.21 -0.11 12.87
C PRO A 202 -19.87 -1.33 13.53
N ALA A 203 -20.77 -1.15 14.49
CA ALA A 203 -21.48 -2.23 15.16
C ALA A 203 -22.78 -2.67 14.44
N SER A 204 -23.21 -1.94 13.39
CA SER A 204 -24.47 -2.19 12.69
C SER A 204 -24.56 -3.55 12.01
N PHE A 205 -23.44 -4.11 11.54
CA PHE A 205 -23.41 -5.42 10.89
C PHE A 205 -22.33 -6.30 11.48
N HIS A 206 -22.71 -7.53 11.85
CA HIS A 206 -21.77 -8.53 12.30
C HIS A 206 -21.11 -9.22 11.09
N LEU A 207 -19.90 -8.79 10.71
CA LEU A 207 -19.10 -9.37 9.64
C LEU A 207 -18.07 -10.36 10.20
N PRO A 208 -17.72 -11.43 9.47
CA PRO A 208 -16.76 -12.41 9.94
C PRO A 208 -15.34 -11.83 10.07
N ARG A 209 -14.54 -12.40 10.99
CA ARG A 209 -13.11 -12.20 11.14
C ARG A 209 -12.41 -13.52 10.87
N ALA A 210 -11.57 -13.58 9.85
CA ALA A 210 -10.86 -14.81 9.50
C ALA A 210 -9.59 -14.96 10.38
N TRP A 211 -9.77 -15.55 11.58
CA TRP A 211 -8.66 -15.74 12.52
C TRP A 211 -7.66 -16.80 12.08
N LEU A 212 -8.06 -17.82 11.32
CA LEU A 212 -7.24 -18.91 10.80
C LEU A 212 -6.45 -19.66 11.91
N GLY A 213 -7.11 -19.90 13.03
CA GLY A 213 -6.49 -20.54 14.21
C GLY A 213 -5.37 -19.67 14.79
N ASP A 214 -4.23 -20.29 15.08
CA ASP A 214 -3.05 -19.61 15.64
C ASP A 214 -2.11 -19.04 14.58
N SER A 215 -2.41 -19.23 13.30
CA SER A 215 -1.62 -18.72 12.17
C SER A 215 -1.59 -17.19 12.14
N TYR A 216 -0.47 -16.62 11.67
CA TYR A 216 -0.34 -15.21 11.34
C TYR A 216 -0.80 -14.89 9.92
N ASP A 217 -1.23 -15.88 9.13
CA ASP A 217 -1.77 -15.67 7.80
C ASP A 217 -3.09 -14.89 7.84
N PHE A 218 -3.41 -14.21 6.74
CA PHE A 218 -4.61 -13.41 6.57
C PHE A 218 -5.54 -14.01 5.50
N SER A 219 -6.82 -13.66 5.56
CA SER A 219 -7.81 -13.96 4.51
C SER A 219 -8.91 -12.91 4.54
N PHE A 220 -9.23 -12.33 3.39
CA PHE A 220 -10.25 -11.29 3.26
C PHE A 220 -11.32 -11.60 2.20
N SER A 221 -11.17 -12.64 1.38
CA SER A 221 -12.16 -12.99 0.35
C SER A 221 -13.54 -13.33 0.91
N GLY A 222 -13.58 -13.92 2.12
CA GLY A 222 -14.80 -14.21 2.85
C GLY A 222 -15.61 -12.97 3.25
N LEU A 223 -14.93 -11.86 3.55
CA LEU A 223 -15.56 -10.58 3.90
C LEU A 223 -16.36 -10.00 2.73
N LYS A 224 -15.78 -9.98 1.52
CA LYS A 224 -16.48 -9.56 0.30
C LYS A 224 -17.77 -10.35 0.11
N THR A 225 -17.71 -11.67 0.28
CA THR A 225 -18.87 -12.56 0.13
C THR A 225 -19.95 -12.26 1.19
N ALA A 226 -19.54 -11.99 2.43
CA ALA A 226 -20.46 -11.61 3.50
C ALA A 226 -21.18 -10.28 3.18
N VAL A 227 -20.44 -9.26 2.75
CA VAL A 227 -21.01 -7.97 2.32
C VAL A 227 -21.98 -8.16 1.14
N LEU A 228 -21.58 -8.95 0.12
CA LEU A 228 -22.45 -9.24 -1.03
C LEU A 228 -23.78 -9.88 -0.62
N ARG A 229 -23.76 -10.82 0.35
CA ARG A 229 -25.00 -11.45 0.85
C ARG A 229 -25.92 -10.42 1.53
N ILE A 230 -25.35 -9.51 2.29
CA ILE A 230 -26.12 -8.43 2.94
C ILE A 230 -26.72 -7.52 1.87
N VAL A 231 -25.95 -7.04 0.90
CA VAL A 231 -26.43 -6.20 -0.20
C VAL A 231 -27.59 -6.87 -0.93
N ARG A 232 -27.44 -8.13 -1.34
CA ARG A 232 -28.50 -8.90 -2.01
C ARG A 232 -29.76 -9.03 -1.17
N SER A 233 -29.63 -9.22 0.16
CA SER A 233 -30.81 -9.29 1.03
C SER A 233 -31.63 -8.02 1.07
N PHE A 234 -30.98 -6.85 0.92
CA PHE A 234 -31.67 -5.56 0.79
C PHE A 234 -32.34 -5.39 -0.58
N GLU A 235 -31.67 -5.82 -1.66
CA GLU A 235 -32.22 -5.80 -3.02
C GLU A 235 -33.46 -6.69 -3.15
N GLU A 236 -33.41 -7.90 -2.62
CA GLU A 236 -34.54 -8.85 -2.60
C GLU A 236 -35.75 -8.28 -1.80
N LYS A 237 -35.48 -7.69 -0.63
CA LYS A 237 -36.54 -7.02 0.16
C LYS A 237 -37.15 -5.83 -0.56
N ALA A 238 -36.33 -5.05 -1.28
CA ALA A 238 -36.81 -3.94 -2.10
C ALA A 238 -37.72 -4.42 -3.23
N GLN A 239 -37.33 -5.51 -3.93
CA GLN A 239 -38.13 -6.13 -5.00
C GLN A 239 -39.43 -6.74 -4.45
N ALA A 240 -39.38 -7.46 -3.34
CA ALA A 240 -40.57 -8.03 -2.70
C ALA A 240 -41.55 -6.94 -2.25
N GLY A 241 -41.06 -5.83 -1.72
CA GLY A 241 -41.89 -4.66 -1.36
C GLY A 241 -42.54 -3.97 -2.56
N ALA A 242 -41.86 -3.99 -3.73
CA ALA A 242 -42.38 -3.44 -4.97
C ALA A 242 -43.50 -4.30 -5.61
N HIS A 243 -43.55 -5.58 -5.32
CA HIS A 243 -44.55 -6.55 -5.84
C HIS A 243 -45.69 -6.82 -4.85
N ALA A 244 -45.71 -6.22 -3.67
CA ALA A 244 -46.84 -6.36 -2.75
C ALA A 244 -48.11 -5.83 -3.39
N PRO A 245 -49.25 -6.58 -3.41
CA PRO A 245 -50.50 -6.13 -4.01
C PRO A 245 -50.96 -4.86 -3.30
N ARG A 246 -51.11 -3.76 -4.06
CA ARG A 246 -51.67 -2.49 -3.57
C ARG A 246 -53.15 -2.73 -3.22
N THR A 247 -53.44 -3.15 -2.01
CA THR A 247 -54.79 -3.05 -1.49
C THR A 247 -55.11 -1.56 -1.31
N ARG A 248 -55.99 -1.06 -2.15
CA ARG A 248 -56.46 0.32 -2.09
C ARG A 248 -57.14 0.62 -0.76
N LEU A 249 -56.43 1.32 0.12
CA LEU A 249 -57.04 2.23 1.06
C LEU A 249 -56.33 3.59 0.88
N ILE A 250 -57.08 4.51 0.30
CA ILE A 250 -56.65 5.89 0.05
C ILE A 250 -56.60 6.59 1.40
N THR A 251 -55.43 6.77 1.97
CA THR A 251 -55.12 7.82 2.92
C THR A 251 -53.69 8.29 2.70
N SER A 252 -53.58 9.53 2.31
CA SER A 252 -52.46 10.48 2.29
C SER A 252 -51.02 9.93 2.49
N GLN A 253 -50.21 10.11 1.44
CA GLN A 253 -48.78 10.41 1.51
C GLN A 253 -47.86 9.44 2.34
N SER A 254 -47.79 8.20 1.96
CA SER A 254 -46.60 7.39 2.23
C SER A 254 -46.06 6.89 0.91
N GLN A 255 -44.93 7.46 0.46
CA GLN A 255 -44.11 6.86 -0.60
C GLN A 255 -43.69 5.47 -0.14
N PRO A 256 -43.66 4.46 -1.02
CA PRO A 256 -43.13 3.16 -0.64
C PRO A 256 -41.67 3.35 -0.19
N VAL A 257 -41.35 3.02 1.06
CA VAL A 257 -39.99 3.01 1.58
C VAL A 257 -39.26 1.87 0.88
N VAL A 258 -38.58 2.21 -0.21
CA VAL A 258 -37.60 1.25 -0.80
C VAL A 258 -36.51 1.05 0.23
N PRO A 259 -36.23 -0.18 0.70
CA PRO A 259 -35.17 -0.42 1.66
C PRO A 259 -33.86 0.08 1.07
N HIS A 260 -33.37 1.20 1.58
CA HIS A 260 -32.10 1.76 1.13
C HIS A 260 -30.97 1.01 1.84
N ILE A 261 -30.00 0.53 1.06
CA ILE A 261 -28.79 -0.12 1.62
C ILE A 261 -28.10 0.90 2.51
N PRO A 262 -27.88 0.62 3.82
CA PRO A 262 -27.17 1.53 4.71
C PRO A 262 -25.67 1.48 4.45
N VAL A 263 -25.23 2.05 3.32
CA VAL A 263 -23.88 1.99 2.78
C VAL A 263 -22.83 2.43 3.80
N ASN A 264 -23.09 3.52 4.54
CA ASN A 264 -22.14 4.04 5.51
C ASN A 264 -21.91 3.05 6.66
N ASN A 265 -22.98 2.46 7.19
CA ASN A 265 -22.88 1.48 8.26
C ASN A 265 -22.15 0.19 7.79
N LEU A 266 -22.47 -0.24 6.56
CA LEU A 266 -21.83 -1.43 6.01
C LEU A 266 -20.35 -1.20 5.71
N ALA A 267 -19.99 0.00 5.22
CA ALA A 267 -18.61 0.42 5.05
C ALA A 267 -17.85 0.47 6.40
N ALA A 268 -18.50 1.02 7.44
CA ALA A 268 -17.93 1.08 8.78
C ALA A 268 -17.70 -0.32 9.38
N SER A 269 -18.70 -1.19 9.30
CA SER A 269 -18.60 -2.58 9.79
C SER A 269 -17.56 -3.39 9.02
N PHE A 270 -17.44 -3.17 7.69
CA PHE A 270 -16.42 -3.80 6.86
C PHE A 270 -15.00 -3.34 7.25
N GLN A 271 -14.79 -2.02 7.34
CA GLN A 271 -13.50 -1.46 7.75
C GLN A 271 -13.07 -2.00 9.12
N GLU A 272 -13.98 -2.01 10.09
CA GLU A 272 -13.71 -2.53 11.44
C GLU A 272 -13.33 -4.02 11.40
N ALA A 273 -13.98 -4.83 10.56
CA ALA A 273 -13.64 -6.25 10.45
C ALA A 273 -12.24 -6.50 9.88
N VAL A 274 -11.80 -5.69 8.93
CA VAL A 274 -10.42 -5.75 8.39
C VAL A 274 -9.42 -5.28 9.45
N VAL A 275 -9.68 -4.13 10.07
CA VAL A 275 -8.79 -3.53 11.09
C VAL A 275 -8.60 -4.47 12.27
N ASP A 276 -9.66 -5.08 12.77
CA ASP A 276 -9.58 -6.04 13.90
C ASP A 276 -8.59 -7.16 13.63
N VAL A 277 -8.66 -7.78 12.43
CA VAL A 277 -7.79 -8.92 12.09
C VAL A 277 -6.34 -8.46 11.94
N LEU A 278 -6.11 -7.33 11.26
CA LEU A 278 -4.76 -6.79 11.06
C LEU A 278 -4.11 -6.44 12.41
N VAL A 279 -4.82 -5.72 13.26
CA VAL A 279 -4.29 -5.25 14.55
C VAL A 279 -4.06 -6.42 15.51
N GLU A 280 -5.00 -7.35 15.64
CA GLU A 280 -4.87 -8.44 16.61
C GLU A 280 -3.73 -9.38 16.26
N LYS A 281 -3.56 -9.75 14.97
CA LYS A 281 -2.44 -10.60 14.55
C LYS A 281 -1.10 -9.90 14.73
N THR A 282 -1.04 -8.61 14.43
CA THR A 282 0.18 -7.80 14.66
C THR A 282 0.51 -7.71 16.16
N ARG A 283 -0.50 -7.48 17.02
CA ARG A 283 -0.31 -7.42 18.48
C ARG A 283 0.24 -8.74 19.01
N ARG A 284 -0.38 -9.87 18.65
CA ARG A 284 0.08 -11.20 19.07
C ARG A 284 1.52 -11.47 18.63
N ALA A 285 1.86 -11.18 17.37
CA ALA A 285 3.22 -11.35 16.89
C ALA A 285 4.21 -10.42 17.61
N ALA A 286 3.83 -9.16 17.85
CA ALA A 286 4.71 -8.22 18.55
C ALA A 286 5.04 -8.70 19.98
N GLU A 287 4.09 -9.30 20.67
CA GLU A 287 4.27 -9.89 22.01
C GLU A 287 5.09 -11.18 21.95
N GLU A 288 4.77 -12.10 21.04
CA GLU A 288 5.44 -13.40 20.91
C GLU A 288 6.92 -13.27 20.55
N PHE A 289 7.25 -12.33 19.63
CA PHE A 289 8.62 -12.12 19.17
C PHE A 289 9.37 -10.99 19.91
N GLU A 290 8.79 -10.45 20.97
CA GLU A 290 9.38 -9.43 21.85
C GLU A 290 10.02 -8.27 21.08
N VAL A 291 9.34 -7.77 20.04
CA VAL A 291 9.87 -6.73 19.16
C VAL A 291 9.94 -5.38 19.86
N LYS A 292 10.90 -4.54 19.48
CA LYS A 292 11.06 -3.20 20.07
C LYS A 292 10.08 -2.18 19.51
N MET A 293 9.61 -2.40 18.28
CA MET A 293 8.72 -1.48 17.58
C MET A 293 7.97 -2.21 16.47
N VAL A 294 6.77 -1.73 16.16
CA VAL A 294 6.01 -2.14 14.97
C VAL A 294 6.08 -1.04 13.91
N LEU A 295 6.39 -1.42 12.69
CA LEU A 295 6.33 -0.57 11.51
C LEU A 295 5.13 -0.93 10.65
N MET A 296 4.53 0.08 10.01
CA MET A 296 3.52 -0.14 9.00
C MET A 296 3.98 0.40 7.65
N GLY A 297 3.62 -0.28 6.55
CA GLY A 297 3.93 0.16 5.19
C GLY A 297 2.85 -0.24 4.19
N GLY A 298 2.83 0.44 3.05
CA GLY A 298 1.85 0.23 1.99
C GLY A 298 0.63 1.15 2.08
N GLY A 299 -0.13 1.23 0.99
CA GLY A 299 -1.21 2.20 0.82
C GLY A 299 -2.33 2.10 1.87
N VAL A 300 -2.65 0.89 2.36
CA VAL A 300 -3.67 0.70 3.42
C VAL A 300 -3.18 1.19 4.78
N ALA A 301 -1.86 1.29 5.01
CA ALA A 301 -1.30 1.92 6.19
C ALA A 301 -1.66 3.41 6.33
N ALA A 302 -2.17 4.04 5.26
CA ALA A 302 -2.73 5.40 5.31
C ALA A 302 -4.09 5.46 6.02
N ASN A 303 -4.83 4.34 6.17
CA ASN A 303 -6.14 4.30 6.79
C ASN A 303 -6.10 4.77 8.25
N THR A 304 -6.87 5.82 8.58
CA THR A 304 -6.86 6.48 9.90
C THR A 304 -7.28 5.49 11.00
N ARG A 305 -8.34 4.70 10.76
CA ARG A 305 -8.85 3.76 11.77
C ARG A 305 -7.81 2.68 12.10
N LEU A 306 -7.10 2.17 11.09
CA LEU A 306 -6.02 1.21 11.30
C LEU A 306 -4.88 1.81 12.15
N ARG A 307 -4.47 3.04 11.88
CA ARG A 307 -3.44 3.74 12.65
C ARG A 307 -3.84 3.95 14.11
N GLU A 308 -5.07 4.39 14.34
CA GLU A 308 -5.62 4.61 15.68
C GLU A 308 -5.65 3.31 16.49
N GLU A 309 -6.22 2.24 15.93
CA GLU A 309 -6.34 0.96 16.60
C GLU A 309 -4.98 0.29 16.84
N MET A 310 -4.06 0.40 15.88
CA MET A 310 -2.70 -0.09 16.05
C MET A 310 -2.00 0.60 17.23
N SER A 311 -2.04 1.93 17.27
CA SER A 311 -1.44 2.71 18.36
C SER A 311 -2.13 2.48 19.72
N ARG A 312 -3.44 2.21 19.72
CA ARG A 312 -4.22 1.99 20.93
C ARG A 312 -4.01 0.61 21.54
N ARG A 313 -3.87 -0.45 20.71
CA ARG A 313 -3.89 -1.85 21.16
C ARG A 313 -2.51 -2.48 21.34
N LEU A 314 -1.47 -1.90 20.78
CA LEU A 314 -0.12 -2.41 20.93
C LEU A 314 0.57 -1.78 22.16
N SER A 315 1.34 -2.59 22.87
CA SER A 315 2.15 -2.16 24.01
C SER A 315 3.50 -1.59 23.63
N VAL A 316 3.94 -1.81 22.38
CA VAL A 316 5.19 -1.31 21.82
C VAL A 316 4.94 -0.11 20.92
N PRO A 317 5.94 0.77 20.72
CA PRO A 317 5.80 1.89 19.79
C PRO A 317 5.40 1.45 18.39
N VAL A 318 4.53 2.22 17.75
CA VAL A 318 4.12 2.02 16.35
C VAL A 318 4.61 3.18 15.52
N ARG A 319 5.34 2.90 14.43
CA ARG A 319 5.75 3.91 13.47
C ARG A 319 5.02 3.70 12.16
N VAL A 320 4.45 4.79 11.65
CA VAL A 320 3.73 4.81 10.38
C VAL A 320 4.25 5.99 9.57
N PRO A 321 4.60 5.80 8.29
CA PRO A 321 5.03 6.90 7.44
C PRO A 321 3.92 7.95 7.26
N PRO A 322 4.27 9.20 6.93
CA PRO A 322 3.30 10.17 6.42
C PRO A 322 2.52 9.59 5.23
N VAL A 323 1.25 9.96 5.08
CA VAL A 323 0.34 9.40 4.06
C VAL A 323 0.96 9.44 2.66
N LYS A 324 1.65 10.52 2.31
CA LYS A 324 2.33 10.70 1.03
C LYS A 324 3.49 9.72 0.77
N LEU A 325 3.99 9.03 1.79
CA LEU A 325 5.04 8.01 1.68
C LEU A 325 4.49 6.58 1.84
N CYS A 326 3.19 6.42 2.11
CA CYS A 326 2.54 5.11 2.16
C CYS A 326 2.22 4.55 0.77
N THR A 327 2.02 5.42 -0.22
CA THR A 327 1.78 5.04 -1.63
C THR A 327 3.09 4.90 -2.39
N ASP A 328 3.03 4.29 -3.58
CA ASP A 328 4.19 4.04 -4.42
C ASP A 328 4.88 5.35 -4.82
N ASN A 329 6.18 5.43 -4.62
CA ASN A 329 6.98 6.63 -4.91
C ASN A 329 8.48 6.30 -4.99
N GLY A 330 9.25 7.18 -5.65
CA GLY A 330 10.70 6.99 -5.83
C GLY A 330 11.50 7.10 -4.53
N ALA A 331 11.01 7.82 -3.52
CA ALA A 331 11.77 8.04 -2.30
C ALA A 331 11.99 6.76 -1.49
N VAL A 332 10.98 5.89 -1.41
CA VAL A 332 11.09 4.61 -0.71
C VAL A 332 12.09 3.68 -1.39
N ILE A 333 12.18 3.75 -2.73
CA ILE A 333 13.13 2.96 -3.54
C ILE A 333 14.55 3.48 -3.36
N GLY A 334 14.73 4.81 -3.38
CA GLY A 334 16.02 5.43 -3.11
C GLY A 334 16.54 5.15 -1.68
N ALA A 335 15.63 5.06 -0.69
CA ALA A 335 15.98 4.70 0.68
C ALA A 335 16.56 3.27 0.75
N VAL A 336 15.85 2.25 0.24
CA VAL A 336 16.37 0.87 0.17
C VAL A 336 17.66 0.84 -0.62
N GLY A 337 17.68 1.55 -1.77
CA GLY A 337 18.84 1.66 -2.64
C GLY A 337 20.10 2.07 -1.92
N TYR A 338 20.02 3.02 -1.00
CA TYR A 338 21.16 3.42 -0.18
C TYR A 338 21.69 2.28 0.70
N TYR A 339 20.81 1.60 1.46
CA TYR A 339 21.26 0.54 2.37
C TYR A 339 21.87 -0.64 1.61
N ARG A 340 21.30 -1.02 0.46
CA ARG A 340 21.88 -2.05 -0.41
C ARG A 340 23.18 -1.59 -1.06
N PHE A 341 23.25 -0.32 -1.49
CA PHE A 341 24.43 0.26 -2.07
C PHE A 341 25.64 0.25 -1.10
N ILE A 342 25.44 0.70 0.15
CA ILE A 342 26.52 0.69 1.15
C ILE A 342 26.89 -0.72 1.62
N ALA A 343 25.97 -1.69 1.52
CA ALA A 343 26.25 -3.10 1.73
C ALA A 343 27.06 -3.75 0.57
N GLY A 344 27.34 -2.99 -0.50
CA GLY A 344 28.10 -3.46 -1.64
C GLY A 344 27.29 -4.15 -2.74
N GLU A 345 25.95 -4.20 -2.61
CA GLU A 345 25.08 -4.82 -3.61
C GLU A 345 25.02 -3.99 -4.90
N ARG A 346 25.16 -4.69 -6.04
CA ARG A 346 25.09 -4.12 -7.38
C ARG A 346 24.35 -5.09 -8.30
N ALA A 347 23.52 -4.56 -9.16
CA ALA A 347 22.88 -5.35 -10.22
C ALA A 347 23.73 -5.32 -11.50
N GLY A 348 23.77 -6.44 -12.19
CA GLY A 348 24.36 -6.52 -13.53
C GLY A 348 23.41 -6.00 -14.61
N TRP A 349 23.91 -5.96 -15.85
CA TRP A 349 23.11 -5.58 -17.02
C TRP A 349 22.06 -6.63 -17.40
N ASP A 350 22.15 -7.81 -16.82
CA ASP A 350 21.20 -8.91 -16.91
C ASP A 350 20.02 -8.78 -15.94
N LEU A 351 19.98 -7.74 -15.08
CA LEU A 351 18.81 -7.48 -14.22
C LEU A 351 17.52 -7.53 -15.05
N ASP A 352 16.61 -8.41 -14.70
CA ASP A 352 15.31 -8.53 -15.36
C ASP A 352 14.17 -8.38 -14.35
N VAL A 353 12.97 -8.15 -14.85
CA VAL A 353 11.79 -7.96 -14.02
C VAL A 353 11.26 -9.28 -13.51
N VAL A 354 10.80 -9.28 -12.26
CA VAL A 354 10.19 -10.45 -11.61
C VAL A 354 8.84 -10.04 -11.03
N ALA A 355 7.78 -10.21 -11.82
CA ALA A 355 6.43 -9.76 -11.46
C ALA A 355 5.91 -10.35 -10.13
N GLY A 356 6.29 -11.59 -9.80
CA GLY A 356 5.91 -12.28 -8.56
C GLY A 356 7.04 -12.36 -7.53
N LEU A 357 7.95 -11.36 -7.51
CA LEU A 357 9.08 -11.35 -6.58
C LEU A 357 8.57 -11.34 -5.13
N THR A 358 9.16 -12.19 -4.29
CA THR A 358 8.91 -12.18 -2.83
C THR A 358 10.03 -11.43 -2.11
N LEU A 359 9.79 -11.05 -0.85
CA LEU A 359 10.87 -10.52 0.00
C LEU A 359 12.04 -11.51 0.08
N PRO A 360 13.29 -11.01 0.14
CA PRO A 360 14.47 -11.85 0.34
C PRO A 360 14.50 -12.36 1.79
N LEU A 361 13.86 -13.53 2.02
CA LEU A 361 13.72 -14.10 3.35
C LEU A 361 15.02 -14.75 3.78
N ILE A 362 15.40 -14.57 5.05
CA ILE A 362 16.40 -15.43 5.70
C ILE A 362 15.77 -16.78 6.00
N ASN A 363 16.52 -17.84 5.80
CA ASN A 363 16.10 -19.17 6.27
C ASN A 363 16.10 -19.15 7.80
N PRO A 364 15.05 -19.71 8.45
CA PRO A 364 14.96 -19.78 9.90
C PRO A 364 16.05 -20.67 10.51
#